data_3e56c2222735043e85830a806dfcabe5
#
_entry.id   3e56c2222735043e85830a806dfcabe5
#
_cell.length_a   1.000
_cell.length_b   1.000
_cell.length_c   1.000
_cell.angle_alpha   90.00
_cell.angle_beta   90.00
_cell.angle_gamma   90.00
#
_symmetry.space_group_name_H-M   'P 1'
#
loop_
_entity.id
_entity.type
_entity.pdbx_description
1 polymer ?
#
loop_
_entity_poly.entity_id
_entity_poly.type
_entity_poly.pdbx_seq_one_letter_code
_entity_poly.pdbx_strand_id
1 'polypeptide(L)'
;TRKYIRIMCVILSVAALLTSAAGCSRKSNKNEKVLKQIINNPDSYPQLSFAEFNTLINGKTGLSAAELPRDKACDTGDNGYDFTRYIVGGEFIFSCYINSKKPDQSMYSLSYFENGSIVDEVYGLQKFPDFLKKYGK
;
A
#
# COMPACT_ATOMS: atom_id res chain seq x y z
N THR A 1 -12.77 9.04 27.41
CA THR A 1 -11.44 9.70 27.39
C THR A 1 -10.33 8.82 26.84
N ARG A 2 -10.24 7.53 27.20
CA ARG A 2 -9.21 6.62 26.66
C ARG A 2 -9.36 6.33 25.16
N LYS A 3 -10.58 6.37 24.59
CA LYS A 3 -10.81 6.19 23.17
C LYS A 3 -10.30 7.37 22.33
N TYR A 4 -10.49 8.60 22.84
CA TYR A 4 -10.01 9.81 22.17
C TYR A 4 -8.49 9.95 22.17
N ILE A 5 -7.82 9.48 23.23
CA ILE A 5 -6.36 9.49 23.33
C ILE A 5 -5.75 8.52 22.30
N ARG A 6 -6.37 7.36 22.05
CA ARG A 6 -5.88 6.41 21.04
C ARG A 6 -6.07 6.93 19.61
N ILE A 7 -7.18 7.62 19.35
CA ILE A 7 -7.43 8.24 18.03
C ILE A 7 -6.47 9.42 17.81
N MET A 8 -6.22 10.24 18.82
CA MET A 8 -5.23 11.32 18.75
C MET A 8 -3.79 10.79 18.58
N CYS A 9 -3.41 9.69 19.20
CA CYS A 9 -2.10 9.08 19.02
C CYS A 9 -1.92 8.53 17.59
N VAL A 10 -2.95 7.98 16.98
CA VAL A 10 -2.90 7.48 15.60
C VAL A 10 -2.81 8.65 14.61
N ILE A 11 -3.55 9.73 14.85
CA ILE A 11 -3.48 10.95 14.02
C ILE A 11 -2.12 11.65 14.20
N LEU A 12 -1.59 11.69 15.42
CA LEU A 12 -0.26 12.25 15.71
C LEU A 12 0.87 11.40 15.12
N SER A 13 0.74 10.08 15.08
CA SER A 13 1.76 9.22 14.47
C SER A 13 1.79 9.35 12.94
N VAL A 14 0.65 9.55 12.29
CA VAL A 14 0.58 9.85 10.85
C VAL A 14 1.14 11.26 10.56
N ALA A 15 0.82 12.25 11.39
CA ALA A 15 1.39 13.59 11.28
C ALA A 15 2.90 13.61 11.59
N ALA A 16 3.39 12.82 12.55
CA ALA A 16 4.80 12.71 12.86
C ALA A 16 5.62 12.04 11.74
N LEU A 17 5.05 11.07 11.02
CA LEU A 17 5.66 10.48 9.83
C LEU A 17 5.75 11.50 8.68
N LEU A 18 4.81 12.44 8.59
CA LEU A 18 4.83 13.54 7.62
C LEU A 18 5.82 14.66 8.02
N THR A 19 6.01 14.92 9.31
CA THR A 19 6.86 16.01 9.80
C THR A 19 8.32 15.60 10.02
N SER A 20 8.61 14.34 10.34
CA SER A 20 9.99 13.83 10.42
C SER A 20 10.66 13.70 9.04
N ALA A 21 9.92 13.90 7.96
CA ALA A 21 10.40 13.91 6.58
C ALA A 21 10.88 15.28 6.08
N ALA A 22 11.10 16.26 6.96
CA ALA A 22 11.57 17.60 6.54
C ALA A 22 12.90 17.57 5.76
N GLY A 23 13.77 16.55 5.97
CA GLY A 23 14.97 16.29 5.17
C GLY A 23 14.74 15.44 3.90
N CYS A 24 13.56 14.83 3.75
CA CYS A 24 13.18 13.93 2.65
C CYS A 24 12.02 14.49 1.80
N SER A 25 11.66 15.77 1.94
CA SER A 25 10.49 16.39 1.31
C SER A 25 10.42 16.22 -0.20
N ARG A 26 11.57 16.22 -0.89
CA ARG A 26 11.64 15.99 -2.35
C ARG A 26 11.30 14.56 -2.75
N LYS A 27 11.67 13.54 -1.94
CA LYS A 27 11.37 12.13 -2.21
C LYS A 27 9.91 11.79 -1.90
N SER A 28 9.35 12.30 -0.79
CA SER A 28 7.95 12.10 -0.44
C SER A 28 7.01 12.74 -1.48
N ASN A 29 7.30 13.95 -1.94
CA ASN A 29 6.55 14.62 -2.99
C ASN A 29 6.58 13.86 -4.33
N LYS A 30 7.71 13.22 -4.68
CA LYS A 30 7.82 12.41 -5.88
C LYS A 30 6.92 11.17 -5.80
N ASN A 31 6.95 10.45 -4.69
CA ASN A 31 6.13 9.25 -4.48
C ASN A 31 4.63 9.58 -4.48
N GLU A 32 4.23 10.66 -3.86
CA GLU A 32 2.85 11.14 -3.87
C GLU A 32 2.39 11.54 -5.28
N LYS A 33 3.25 12.21 -6.04
CA LYS A 33 2.97 12.58 -7.43
C LYS A 33 2.78 11.35 -8.31
N VAL A 34 3.64 10.34 -8.18
CA VAL A 34 3.53 9.08 -8.92
C VAL A 34 2.23 8.36 -8.55
N LEU A 35 1.90 8.26 -7.27
CA LEU A 35 0.64 7.66 -6.82
C LEU A 35 -0.58 8.37 -7.42
N LYS A 36 -0.60 9.70 -7.42
CA LYS A 36 -1.68 10.49 -8.05
C LYS A 36 -1.79 10.22 -9.55
N GLN A 37 -0.68 10.08 -10.26
CA GLN A 37 -0.69 9.71 -11.68
C GLN A 37 -1.32 8.33 -11.91
N ILE A 38 -0.98 7.35 -11.07
CA ILE A 38 -1.49 5.99 -11.16
C ILE A 38 -3.00 5.97 -10.93
N ILE A 39 -3.49 6.56 -9.84
CA ILE A 39 -4.92 6.52 -9.50
C ILE A 39 -5.80 7.35 -10.45
N ASN A 40 -5.23 8.34 -11.14
CA ASN A 40 -5.94 9.11 -12.17
C ASN A 40 -6.02 8.40 -13.53
N ASN A 41 -5.09 7.48 -13.81
CA ASN A 41 -5.04 6.74 -15.07
C ASN A 41 -4.67 5.26 -14.84
N PRO A 42 -5.45 4.51 -14.05
CA PRO A 42 -5.09 3.15 -13.67
C PRO A 42 -4.95 2.21 -14.86
N ASP A 43 -5.76 2.40 -15.91
CA ASP A 43 -5.74 1.56 -17.12
C ASP A 43 -4.47 1.68 -17.96
N SER A 44 -3.64 2.69 -17.69
CA SER A 44 -2.36 2.89 -18.37
C SER A 44 -1.22 2.06 -17.76
N TYR A 45 -1.48 1.31 -16.70
CA TYR A 45 -0.49 0.53 -15.96
C TYR A 45 -0.84 -0.96 -15.93
N PRO A 46 0.16 -1.84 -15.75
CA PRO A 46 -0.10 -3.25 -15.44
C PRO A 46 -0.97 -3.39 -14.19
N GLN A 47 -1.78 -4.44 -14.14
CA GLN A 47 -2.69 -4.68 -13.03
C GLN A 47 -2.67 -6.15 -12.61
N LEU A 48 -2.96 -6.39 -11.33
CA LEU A 48 -3.36 -7.70 -10.83
C LEU A 48 -4.88 -7.83 -10.90
N SER A 49 -5.37 -8.97 -11.38
CA SER A 49 -6.77 -9.32 -11.16
C SER A 49 -7.02 -9.63 -9.68
N PHE A 50 -8.28 -9.61 -9.25
CA PHE A 50 -8.63 -10.04 -7.88
C PHE A 50 -8.23 -11.50 -7.62
N ALA A 51 -8.35 -12.37 -8.61
CA ALA A 51 -7.94 -13.76 -8.50
C ALA A 51 -6.42 -13.91 -8.29
N GLU A 52 -5.62 -13.21 -9.07
CA GLU A 52 -4.15 -13.17 -8.92
C GLU A 52 -3.75 -12.60 -7.54
N PHE A 53 -4.38 -11.52 -7.13
CA PHE A 53 -4.13 -10.90 -5.83
C PHE A 53 -4.52 -11.83 -4.67
N ASN A 54 -5.69 -12.43 -4.71
CA ASN A 54 -6.13 -13.38 -3.68
C ASN A 54 -5.19 -14.60 -3.59
N THR A 55 -4.71 -15.11 -4.71
CA THR A 55 -3.71 -16.19 -4.74
C THR A 55 -2.39 -15.76 -4.08
N LEU A 56 -1.96 -14.52 -4.33
CA LEU A 56 -0.72 -13.98 -3.77
C LEU A 56 -0.78 -13.88 -2.24
N ILE A 57 -1.90 -13.44 -1.68
CA ILE A 57 -2.04 -13.13 -0.23
C ILE A 57 -2.65 -14.27 0.59
N ASN A 58 -3.24 -15.30 -0.04
CA ASN A 58 -4.03 -16.32 0.65
C ASN A 58 -3.24 -17.05 1.75
N GLY A 59 -3.75 -16.98 2.98
CA GLY A 59 -3.17 -17.63 4.15
C GLY A 59 -1.81 -17.08 4.58
N LYS A 60 -1.38 -15.95 4.03
CA LYS A 60 -0.07 -15.37 4.32
C LYS A 60 -0.14 -14.25 5.34
N THR A 61 0.88 -14.18 6.19
CA THR A 61 1.12 -13.08 7.13
C THR A 61 2.20 -12.14 6.67
N GLY A 62 3.02 -12.55 5.69
CA GLY A 62 4.07 -11.78 5.04
C GLY A 62 4.41 -12.35 3.68
N LEU A 63 5.09 -11.56 2.87
CA LEU A 63 5.57 -11.89 1.54
C LEU A 63 7.08 -11.68 1.47
N SER A 64 7.77 -12.50 0.67
CA SER A 64 9.14 -12.24 0.26
C SER A 64 9.17 -11.48 -1.06
N ALA A 65 10.29 -10.80 -1.34
CA ALA A 65 10.49 -10.12 -2.61
C ALA A 65 10.39 -11.06 -3.82
N ALA A 66 10.81 -12.32 -3.67
CA ALA A 66 10.75 -13.33 -4.72
C ALA A 66 9.31 -13.76 -5.10
N GLU A 67 8.34 -13.59 -4.19
CA GLU A 67 6.94 -13.93 -4.43
C GLU A 67 6.19 -12.85 -5.22
N LEU A 68 6.74 -11.64 -5.32
CA LEU A 68 6.09 -10.52 -5.97
C LEU A 68 6.13 -10.65 -7.50
N PRO A 69 4.98 -10.56 -8.20
CA PRO A 69 4.91 -10.56 -9.67
C PRO A 69 5.38 -9.21 -10.24
N ARG A 70 6.68 -9.06 -10.44
CA ARG A 70 7.29 -7.77 -10.80
C ARG A 70 6.85 -7.21 -12.16
N ASP A 71 6.47 -8.06 -13.09
CA ASP A 71 5.93 -7.69 -14.39
C ASP A 71 4.54 -7.04 -14.30
N LYS A 72 3.85 -7.20 -13.20
CA LYS A 72 2.54 -6.59 -12.91
C LYS A 72 2.62 -5.33 -12.04
N ALA A 73 3.80 -4.94 -11.60
CA ALA A 73 3.97 -3.74 -10.78
C ALA A 73 3.69 -2.46 -11.57
N CYS A 74 2.95 -1.54 -10.97
CA CYS A 74 2.74 -0.21 -11.53
C CYS A 74 3.77 0.81 -11.03
N ASP A 75 4.45 0.52 -9.94
CA ASP A 75 5.50 1.37 -9.37
C ASP A 75 6.48 0.53 -8.56
N THR A 76 7.76 0.86 -8.63
CA THR A 76 8.82 0.25 -7.85
C THR A 76 9.74 1.33 -7.29
N GLY A 77 10.13 1.18 -6.04
CA GLY A 77 11.07 2.08 -5.36
C GLY A 77 12.44 1.44 -5.14
N ASP A 78 13.46 2.27 -5.05
CA ASP A 78 14.86 1.84 -4.94
C ASP A 78 15.52 2.49 -3.72
N ASN A 79 15.02 2.21 -2.52
CA ASN A 79 15.50 2.82 -1.28
C ASN A 79 16.15 1.83 -0.29
N GLY A 80 16.78 0.76 -0.78
CA GLY A 80 17.33 -0.30 0.08
C GLY A 80 16.28 -1.21 0.69
N TYR A 81 15.01 -0.94 0.43
CA TYR A 81 13.85 -1.76 0.72
C TYR A 81 13.18 -2.10 -0.60
N ASP A 82 12.60 -3.27 -0.66
CA ASP A 82 11.84 -3.69 -1.83
C ASP A 82 10.43 -3.07 -1.77
N PHE A 83 10.33 -1.84 -2.24
CA PHE A 83 9.05 -1.14 -2.33
C PHE A 83 8.42 -1.42 -3.69
N THR A 84 7.18 -1.91 -3.70
CA THR A 84 6.45 -2.21 -4.92
C THR A 84 4.96 -1.90 -4.74
N ARG A 85 4.36 -1.31 -5.76
CA ARG A 85 2.92 -1.06 -5.84
C ARG A 85 2.28 -1.83 -6.97
N TYR A 86 1.04 -2.26 -6.72
CA TYR A 86 0.19 -2.93 -7.69
C TYR A 86 -1.18 -2.27 -7.73
N ILE A 87 -1.74 -2.12 -8.92
CA ILE A 87 -3.17 -1.88 -9.07
C ILE A 87 -3.87 -3.24 -9.02
N VAL A 88 -4.91 -3.35 -8.22
CA VAL A 88 -5.73 -4.56 -8.09
C VAL A 88 -7.14 -4.27 -8.58
N GLY A 89 -7.54 -4.94 -9.65
CA GLY A 89 -8.87 -4.84 -10.23
C GLY A 89 -9.28 -3.44 -10.64
N GLY A 90 -8.35 -2.53 -10.88
CA GLY A 90 -8.61 -1.15 -11.27
C GLY A 90 -9.15 -0.23 -10.17
N GLU A 91 -9.30 -0.74 -8.92
CA GLU A 91 -9.98 -0.03 -7.83
C GLU A 91 -9.15 0.07 -6.56
N PHE A 92 -8.10 -0.75 -6.42
CA PHE A 92 -7.26 -0.80 -5.22
C PHE A 92 -5.79 -0.61 -5.56
N ILE A 93 -5.05 -0.05 -4.63
CA ILE A 93 -3.58 -0.01 -4.63
C ILE A 93 -3.08 -0.93 -3.52
N PHE A 94 -2.36 -1.96 -3.90
CA PHE A 94 -1.60 -2.81 -2.98
C PHE A 94 -0.16 -2.32 -2.93
N SER A 95 0.29 -1.90 -1.77
CA SER A 95 1.67 -1.44 -1.54
C SER A 95 2.40 -2.40 -0.63
N CYS A 96 3.58 -2.83 -1.07
CA CYS A 96 4.48 -3.68 -0.31
C CYS A 96 5.76 -2.94 0.00
N TYR A 97 6.21 -3.08 1.23
CA TYR A 97 7.48 -2.59 1.71
C TYR A 97 8.21 -3.73 2.41
N ILE A 98 9.05 -4.45 1.67
CA ILE A 98 9.66 -5.68 2.15
C ILE A 98 11.06 -5.40 2.68
N ASN A 99 11.26 -5.71 3.95
CA ASN A 99 12.57 -5.71 4.58
C ASN A 99 13.12 -7.14 4.60
N SER A 100 13.99 -7.47 3.65
CA SER A 100 14.56 -8.81 3.53
C SER A 100 15.47 -9.20 4.69
N LYS A 101 16.06 -8.23 5.38
CA LYS A 101 16.90 -8.46 6.56
C LYS A 101 16.11 -8.64 7.85
N LYS A 102 14.95 -8.01 7.94
CA LYS A 102 14.03 -8.04 9.07
C LYS A 102 12.60 -8.19 8.55
N PRO A 103 12.18 -9.42 8.17
CA PRO A 103 10.87 -9.64 7.55
C PRO A 103 9.68 -9.18 8.40
N ASP A 104 9.82 -9.22 9.72
CA ASP A 104 8.83 -8.73 10.69
C ASP A 104 8.63 -7.20 10.64
N GLN A 105 9.54 -6.47 10.02
CA GLN A 105 9.44 -5.03 9.78
C GLN A 105 8.89 -4.69 8.39
N SER A 106 8.52 -5.68 7.61
CA SER A 106 7.83 -5.46 6.33
C SER A 106 6.44 -4.89 6.56
N MET A 107 6.00 -4.04 5.64
CA MET A 107 4.68 -3.39 5.72
C MET A 107 3.89 -3.66 4.43
N TYR A 108 2.59 -3.83 4.61
CA TYR A 108 1.65 -4.06 3.53
C TYR A 108 0.43 -3.20 3.74
N SER A 109 -0.01 -2.50 2.70
CA SER A 109 -1.26 -1.76 2.73
C SER A 109 -2.11 -2.06 1.51
N LEU A 110 -3.43 -1.95 1.69
CA LEU A 110 -4.40 -2.02 0.62
C LEU A 110 -5.29 -0.79 0.71
N SER A 111 -5.26 0.03 -0.32
CA SER A 111 -6.00 1.29 -0.38
C SER A 111 -7.08 1.19 -1.45
N TYR A 112 -8.31 1.55 -1.11
CA TYR A 112 -9.38 1.74 -2.08
C TYR A 112 -9.32 3.17 -2.62
N PHE A 113 -9.35 3.32 -3.93
CA PHE A 113 -9.39 4.64 -4.57
C PHE A 113 -10.64 4.80 -5.45
N GLU A 114 -11.14 6.01 -5.48
CA GLU A 114 -12.29 6.42 -6.26
C GLU A 114 -12.15 7.87 -6.68
N ASN A 115 -12.52 8.19 -7.92
CA ASN A 115 -12.46 9.56 -8.44
C ASN A 115 -11.08 10.23 -8.27
N GLY A 116 -10.00 9.50 -8.47
CA GLY A 116 -8.63 10.01 -8.37
C GLY A 116 -8.14 10.30 -6.94
N SER A 117 -8.79 9.72 -5.93
CA SER A 117 -8.44 9.89 -4.52
C SER A 117 -8.47 8.58 -3.76
N ILE A 118 -7.56 8.42 -2.79
CA ILE A 118 -7.64 7.33 -1.81
C ILE A 118 -8.80 7.65 -0.85
N VAL A 119 -9.73 6.72 -0.73
CA VAL A 119 -10.94 6.87 0.10
C VAL A 119 -10.82 6.11 1.41
N ASP A 120 -10.15 4.96 1.38
CA ASP A 120 -10.02 4.06 2.54
C ASP A 120 -8.73 3.25 2.42
N GLU A 121 -8.19 2.83 3.56
CA GLU A 121 -6.93 2.10 3.60
C GLU A 121 -6.86 1.16 4.81
N VAL A 122 -6.24 0.00 4.61
CA VAL A 122 -5.99 -0.97 5.68
C VAL A 122 -4.55 -1.48 5.61
N TYR A 123 -4.00 -1.82 6.77
CA TYR A 123 -2.64 -2.33 6.92
C TYR A 123 -2.63 -3.76 7.45
N GLY A 124 -1.75 -4.59 6.89
CA GLY A 124 -1.55 -5.99 7.25
C GLY A 124 -2.33 -6.95 6.36
N LEU A 125 -1.62 -7.96 5.82
CA LEU A 125 -2.18 -8.93 4.87
C LEU A 125 -3.43 -9.65 5.40
N GLN A 126 -3.47 -9.93 6.70
CA GLN A 126 -4.56 -10.67 7.34
C GLN A 126 -5.90 -9.92 7.30
N LYS A 127 -5.87 -8.60 7.15
CA LYS A 127 -7.06 -7.74 7.11
C LYS A 127 -7.61 -7.52 5.70
N PHE A 128 -6.85 -7.87 4.68
CA PHE A 128 -7.24 -7.60 3.30
C PHE A 128 -8.50 -8.34 2.86
N PRO A 129 -8.74 -9.62 3.21
CA PRO A 129 -9.97 -10.30 2.82
C PRO A 129 -11.23 -9.59 3.32
N ASP A 130 -11.26 -9.16 4.57
CA ASP A 130 -12.42 -8.44 5.13
C ASP A 130 -12.57 -7.04 4.53
N PHE A 131 -11.45 -6.38 4.23
CA PHE A 131 -11.45 -5.10 3.54
C PHE A 131 -12.02 -5.22 2.12
N LEU A 132 -11.64 -6.24 1.35
CA LEU A 132 -12.20 -6.50 0.03
C LEU A 132 -13.70 -6.79 0.09
N LYS A 133 -14.16 -7.61 1.06
CA LYS A 133 -15.59 -7.89 1.26
C LYS A 133 -16.41 -6.62 1.52
N LYS A 134 -15.85 -5.65 2.23
CA LYS A 134 -16.50 -4.34 2.46
C LYS A 134 -16.88 -3.66 1.14
N TYR A 135 -16.11 -3.88 0.09
CA TYR A 135 -16.34 -3.34 -1.26
C TYR A 135 -16.94 -4.34 -2.24
N GLY A 136 -17.46 -5.48 -1.76
CA GLY A 136 -18.13 -6.48 -2.58
C GLY A 136 -17.21 -7.30 -3.47
N LYS A 137 -15.96 -7.47 -3.06
CA LYS A 137 -14.93 -8.22 -3.82
C LYS A 137 -14.57 -9.54 -3.15
#